data_bc805304e37406b08789358b4c15b808
#
_entry.id   bc805304e37406b08789358b4c15b808
#
_cell.length_a   1.000
_cell.length_b   1.000
_cell.length_c   1.000
_cell.angle_alpha   90.00
_cell.angle_beta   90.00
_cell.angle_gamma   90.00
#
_symmetry.space_group_name_H-M   'P 1'
#
loop_
_entity.id
_entity.type
_entity.pdbx_description
1 polymer ?
#
loop_
_entity_poly.entity_id
_entity_poly.type
_entity_poly.pdbx_seq_one_letter_code
_entity_poly.pdbx_strand_id
1 'polypeptide(L)'
;MYWGVGIDEDIIKSSIYALTVAVNQLVAASGEKKFQDERLTEILNYINTNYLTVTLDELEEQFHLSKPYLSKYIKEKSGKTFGELVKNVRMKKARTLLKGGNMTVETIAEKVGYQNVEHFTRLFKKKYGMTPVQFRNEDK
;
A
#
# COMPACT_ATOMS: atom_id res chain seq x y z
N MET A 1 -9.69 -30.70 14.48
CA MET A 1 -9.74 -30.33 14.19
C MET A 1 -9.58 -29.89 13.97
N TYR A 2 -9.61 -29.90 13.95
CA TYR A 2 -9.68 -29.45 13.50
C TYR A 2 -9.10 -29.26 13.29
N TRP A 3 -8.88 -29.67 13.17
CA TRP A 3 -8.57 -29.51 12.75
C TRP A 3 -8.03 -29.32 12.42
N GLY A 4 -7.81 -29.59 12.27
CA GLY A 4 -7.36 -29.52 11.79
C GLY A 4 -6.74 -29.28 11.51
N VAL A 5 -6.54 -29.81 11.23
CA VAL A 5 -6.17 -29.68 10.85
C VAL A 5 -5.57 -29.48 10.31
N GLY A 6 -5.44 -29.80 10.10
CA GLY A 6 -4.91 -29.83 9.54
C GLY A 6 -4.26 -29.36 9.16
N ILE A 7 -3.98 -29.22 8.85
CA ILE A 7 -3.62 -28.67 8.59
C ILE A 7 -2.67 -28.45 8.18
N ASP A 8 -2.06 -28.70 7.72
CA ASP A 8 -1.32 -28.55 7.46
C ASP A 8 -0.48 -27.79 7.13
N GLU A 9 0.37 -28.09 6.26
CA GLU A 9 1.10 -27.45 5.99
C GLU A 9 1.15 -26.42 5.07
N ASP A 10 1.28 -26.73 4.04
CA ASP A 10 0.50 -25.94 3.45
C ASP A 10 -0.16 -25.09 4.34
N ILE A 11 -0.35 -25.62 5.42
CA ILE A 11 -0.94 -24.97 6.44
C ILE A 11 -0.14 -23.86 6.97
N ILE A 12 1.12 -23.73 6.72
CA ILE A 12 1.79 -22.63 7.26
C ILE A 12 1.62 -21.42 6.47
N LYS A 13 1.67 -21.52 5.21
CA LYS A 13 1.21 -20.52 4.42
C LYS A 13 -0.15 -20.34 4.74
N SER A 14 -0.80 -21.40 4.93
CA SER A 14 -2.13 -21.37 5.32
C SER A 14 -2.31 -20.97 6.71
N SER A 15 -1.34 -20.94 7.56
CA SER A 15 -1.65 -20.57 8.90
C SER A 15 -1.82 -19.10 9.05
N ILE A 16 -1.14 -18.32 8.26
CA ILE A 16 -1.45 -16.94 8.21
C ILE A 16 -2.82 -16.80 7.62
N TYR A 17 -3.10 -17.64 6.67
CA TYR A 17 -4.38 -17.65 6.04
C TYR A 17 -5.46 -18.14 7.01
N ALA A 18 -5.15 -19.10 7.83
CA ALA A 18 -6.09 -19.64 8.78
C ALA A 18 -6.45 -18.64 9.87
N LEU A 19 -5.52 -17.85 10.29
CA LEU A 19 -5.83 -16.79 11.22
C LEU A 19 -6.80 -15.81 10.59
N THR A 20 -6.58 -15.53 9.33
CA THR A 20 -7.48 -14.68 8.61
C THR A 20 -8.86 -15.29 8.52
N VAL A 21 -8.91 -16.58 8.32
CA VAL A 21 -10.19 -17.28 8.24
C VAL A 21 -10.95 -17.21 9.55
N ALA A 22 -10.24 -17.40 10.66
CA ALA A 22 -10.87 -17.33 11.96
C ALA A 22 -11.47 -15.96 12.21
N VAL A 23 -10.74 -14.93 11.83
CA VAL A 23 -11.24 -13.58 11.98
C VAL A 23 -12.43 -13.37 11.05
N ASN A 24 -12.36 -13.94 9.87
CA ASN A 24 -13.43 -13.80 8.92
C ASN A 24 -14.72 -14.43 9.42
N GLN A 25 -14.62 -15.46 10.20
CA GLN A 25 -15.82 -16.08 10.74
C GLN A 25 -16.51 -15.15 11.71
N LEU A 26 -15.75 -14.35 12.43
CA LEU A 26 -16.34 -13.37 13.31
C LEU A 26 -17.02 -12.28 12.51
N VAL A 27 -16.48 -12.00 11.35
CA VAL A 27 -16.99 -10.95 10.51
C VAL A 27 -18.01 -11.48 9.52
N ALA A 28 -18.15 -12.76 9.46
CA ALA A 28 -19.06 -13.37 8.51
C ALA A 28 -20.49 -12.89 8.70
N ALA A 29 -20.80 -12.44 9.88
CA ALA A 29 -22.12 -11.90 10.12
C ALA A 29 -22.37 -10.66 9.29
N SER A 30 -21.33 -10.05 8.79
CA SER A 30 -21.48 -8.89 7.92
C SER A 30 -20.71 -9.15 6.63
N GLY A 31 -21.23 -10.04 5.82
CA GLY A 31 -20.62 -10.41 4.56
C GLY A 31 -20.39 -9.24 3.63
N GLU A 32 -21.24 -8.26 3.71
CA GLU A 32 -21.12 -7.07 2.90
C GLU A 32 -19.82 -6.34 3.20
N LYS A 33 -19.50 -6.23 4.47
CA LYS A 33 -18.29 -5.53 4.89
C LYS A 33 -17.05 -6.25 4.41
N LYS A 34 -17.06 -7.57 4.51
CA LYS A 34 -15.95 -8.37 4.06
C LYS A 34 -15.72 -8.18 2.56
N PHE A 35 -16.81 -8.18 1.83
CA PHE A 35 -16.75 -8.03 0.39
C PHE A 35 -16.16 -6.67 0.00
N GLN A 36 -16.58 -5.62 0.72
CA GLN A 36 -16.04 -4.29 0.48
C GLN A 36 -14.56 -4.20 0.82
N ASP A 37 -14.16 -4.88 1.88
CA ASP A 37 -12.76 -4.90 2.27
C ASP A 37 -11.90 -5.58 1.20
N GLU A 38 -12.43 -6.61 0.57
CA GLU A 38 -11.70 -7.29 -0.49
C GLU A 38 -11.49 -6.36 -1.69
N ARG A 39 -12.50 -5.59 -2.03
CA ARG A 39 -12.36 -4.64 -3.13
C ARG A 39 -11.34 -3.57 -2.80
N LEU A 40 -11.37 -3.06 -1.59
CA LEU A 40 -10.38 -2.07 -1.19
C LEU A 40 -8.98 -2.67 -1.27
N THR A 41 -8.82 -3.90 -0.80
CA THR A 41 -7.54 -4.58 -0.84
C THR A 41 -7.03 -4.69 -2.27
N GLU A 42 -7.90 -5.02 -3.20
CA GLU A 42 -7.51 -5.12 -4.61
C GLU A 42 -7.06 -3.77 -5.16
N ILE A 43 -7.78 -2.72 -4.81
CA ILE A 43 -7.41 -1.37 -5.25
C ILE A 43 -6.07 -0.98 -4.66
N LEU A 44 -5.86 -1.24 -3.38
CA LEU A 44 -4.60 -0.91 -2.73
C LEU A 44 -3.44 -1.69 -3.32
N ASN A 45 -3.67 -2.96 -3.63
CA ASN A 45 -2.65 -3.79 -4.27
C ASN A 45 -2.30 -3.25 -5.65
N TYR A 46 -3.30 -2.82 -6.39
CA TYR A 46 -3.07 -2.26 -7.71
C TYR A 46 -2.24 -0.98 -7.61
N ILE A 47 -2.58 -0.12 -6.65
CA ILE A 47 -1.82 1.11 -6.43
C ILE A 47 -0.38 0.77 -6.03
N ASN A 48 -0.23 -0.19 -5.14
CA ASN A 48 1.10 -0.57 -4.66
C ASN A 48 1.98 -1.14 -5.79
N THR A 49 1.36 -1.86 -6.70
CA THR A 49 2.09 -2.46 -7.83
C THR A 49 2.41 -1.43 -8.91
N ASN A 50 1.50 -0.51 -9.16
CA ASN A 50 1.62 0.44 -10.27
C ASN A 50 1.85 1.87 -9.81
N TYR A 51 2.46 2.05 -8.68
CA TYR A 51 2.56 3.36 -8.04
C TYR A 51 3.26 4.43 -8.88
N LEU A 52 4.04 4.03 -9.86
CA LEU A 52 4.74 5.00 -10.71
C LEU A 52 3.82 5.68 -11.72
N THR A 53 2.83 4.97 -12.19
CA THR A 53 2.00 5.46 -13.28
C THR A 53 0.52 5.48 -13.00
N VAL A 54 0.08 4.92 -11.88
CA VAL A 54 -1.34 4.74 -11.62
C VAL A 54 -2.10 6.05 -11.57
N THR A 55 -3.28 6.06 -12.20
CA THR A 55 -4.17 7.21 -12.19
C THR A 55 -5.58 6.73 -11.86
N LEU A 56 -6.46 7.67 -11.52
CA LEU A 56 -7.85 7.32 -11.29
C LEU A 56 -8.51 6.82 -12.58
N ASP A 57 -8.09 7.35 -13.73
CA ASP A 57 -8.59 6.88 -15.02
C ASP A 57 -8.28 5.41 -15.20
N GLU A 58 -7.06 5.03 -14.84
CA GLU A 58 -6.64 3.65 -14.94
C GLU A 58 -7.44 2.75 -14.01
N LEU A 59 -7.70 3.22 -12.79
CA LEU A 59 -8.51 2.46 -11.85
C LEU A 59 -9.96 2.32 -12.34
N GLU A 60 -10.48 3.38 -12.96
CA GLU A 60 -11.82 3.33 -13.51
C GLU A 60 -11.92 2.23 -14.55
N GLU A 61 -10.94 2.15 -15.39
CA GLU A 61 -10.90 1.14 -16.43
C GLU A 61 -10.71 -0.27 -15.85
N GLN A 62 -9.83 -0.37 -14.89
CA GLN A 62 -9.48 -1.66 -14.33
C GLN A 62 -10.60 -2.26 -13.48
N PHE A 63 -11.29 -1.43 -12.72
CA PHE A 63 -12.30 -1.89 -11.76
C PHE A 63 -13.72 -1.60 -12.21
N HIS A 64 -13.89 -0.96 -13.36
CA HIS A 64 -15.21 -0.63 -13.91
C HIS A 64 -16.05 0.20 -12.95
N LEU A 65 -15.42 1.15 -12.30
CA LEU A 65 -16.09 2.06 -11.38
C LEU A 65 -15.77 3.50 -11.78
N SER A 66 -16.73 4.40 -11.66
CA SER A 66 -16.50 5.78 -12.07
C SER A 66 -15.48 6.46 -11.16
N LYS A 67 -14.80 7.46 -11.68
CA LYS A 67 -13.81 8.21 -10.89
C LYS A 67 -14.41 8.85 -9.64
N PRO A 68 -15.57 9.51 -9.73
CA PRO A 68 -16.15 10.07 -8.51
C PRO A 68 -16.45 9.01 -7.46
N TYR A 69 -16.95 7.85 -7.90
CA TYR A 69 -17.22 6.76 -6.98
C TYR A 69 -15.94 6.25 -6.35
N LEU A 70 -14.90 6.06 -7.16
CA LEU A 70 -13.61 5.58 -6.67
C LEU A 70 -13.02 6.54 -5.64
N SER A 71 -13.03 7.82 -5.94
CA SER A 71 -12.50 8.83 -5.02
C SER A 71 -13.21 8.78 -3.68
N LYS A 72 -14.53 8.72 -3.72
CA LYS A 72 -15.31 8.68 -2.50
C LYS A 72 -15.09 7.37 -1.75
N TYR A 73 -15.12 6.26 -2.48
CA TYR A 73 -14.95 4.94 -1.89
C TYR A 73 -13.60 4.82 -1.19
N ILE A 74 -12.53 5.22 -1.88
CA ILE A 74 -11.18 5.16 -1.33
C ILE A 74 -11.08 6.02 -0.07
N LYS A 75 -11.61 7.24 -0.12
CA LYS A 75 -11.54 8.14 1.01
C LYS A 75 -12.34 7.59 2.21
N GLU A 76 -13.53 7.10 1.96
CA GLU A 76 -14.36 6.59 3.03
C GLU A 76 -13.81 5.32 3.67
N LYS A 77 -13.27 4.44 2.85
CA LYS A 77 -12.81 3.14 3.37
C LYS A 77 -11.40 3.18 3.93
N SER A 78 -10.52 3.98 3.35
CA SER A 78 -9.13 4.03 3.80
C SER A 78 -8.83 5.24 4.69
N GLY A 79 -9.71 6.23 4.67
CA GLY A 79 -9.44 7.46 5.40
C GLY A 79 -8.51 8.41 4.67
N LYS A 80 -8.03 8.04 3.50
CA LYS A 80 -7.06 8.83 2.73
C LYS A 80 -7.51 8.96 1.29
N THR A 81 -7.11 10.05 0.67
CA THR A 81 -7.42 10.23 -0.74
C THR A 81 -6.53 9.34 -1.59
N PHE A 82 -6.93 9.16 -2.85
CA PHE A 82 -6.13 8.41 -3.80
C PHE A 82 -4.71 8.98 -3.88
N GLY A 83 -4.60 10.31 -3.98
CA GLY A 83 -3.29 10.95 -4.06
C GLY A 83 -2.42 10.67 -2.84
N GLU A 84 -3.05 10.69 -1.68
CA GLU A 84 -2.32 10.39 -0.45
C GLU A 84 -1.83 8.95 -0.42
N LEU A 85 -2.65 8.03 -0.90
CA LEU A 85 -2.26 6.62 -0.94
C LEU A 85 -1.06 6.40 -1.87
N VAL A 86 -1.10 7.03 -3.04
CA VAL A 86 0.01 6.91 -4.00
C VAL A 86 1.28 7.49 -3.38
N LYS A 87 1.15 8.66 -2.78
CA LYS A 87 2.29 9.31 -2.14
C LYS A 87 2.88 8.43 -1.04
N ASN A 88 2.02 7.82 -0.23
CA ASN A 88 2.49 6.94 0.84
C ASN A 88 3.26 5.75 0.28
N VAL A 89 2.78 5.15 -0.79
CA VAL A 89 3.48 4.03 -1.40
C VAL A 89 4.86 4.46 -1.90
N ARG A 90 4.89 5.61 -2.58
CA ARG A 90 6.16 6.12 -3.11
C ARG A 90 7.17 6.38 -2.00
N MET A 91 6.69 6.98 -0.90
CA MET A 91 7.57 7.27 0.23
C MET A 91 8.09 5.99 0.90
N LYS A 92 7.24 4.98 1.00
CA LYS A 92 7.67 3.71 1.57
C LYS A 92 8.72 3.03 0.70
N LYS A 93 8.54 3.09 -0.61
CA LYS A 93 9.52 2.53 -1.53
C LYS A 93 10.85 3.29 -1.42
N ALA A 94 10.78 4.61 -1.31
CA ALA A 94 11.97 5.41 -1.15
C ALA A 94 12.72 5.05 0.12
N ARG A 95 11.97 4.87 1.20
CA ARG A 95 12.56 4.50 2.48
C ARG A 95 13.32 3.19 2.36
N THR A 96 12.72 2.22 1.70
CA THR A 96 13.35 0.92 1.49
C THR A 96 14.64 1.06 0.68
N LEU A 97 14.61 1.88 -0.36
CA LEU A 97 15.79 2.09 -1.19
C LEU A 97 16.90 2.81 -0.43
N LEU A 98 16.52 3.71 0.46
CA LEU A 98 17.52 4.41 1.28
C LEU A 98 18.23 3.45 2.22
N LYS A 99 17.50 2.52 2.78
CA LYS A 99 18.09 1.56 3.71
C LYS A 99 19.00 0.55 3.02
N GLY A 100 18.62 0.16 1.82
CA GLY A 100 19.28 -0.97 1.21
C GLY A 100 20.45 -0.68 0.31
N GLY A 101 20.84 0.57 0.09
CA GLY A 101 21.77 0.74 -0.96
C GLY A 101 22.61 1.98 -0.98
N ASN A 102 23.30 2.12 -2.11
CA ASN A 102 24.21 3.23 -2.32
C ASN A 102 23.68 4.24 -3.32
N MET A 103 22.41 4.16 -3.61
CA MET A 103 21.81 5.10 -4.57
C MET A 103 21.77 6.50 -4.01
N THR A 104 21.98 7.49 -4.88
CA THR A 104 21.85 8.88 -4.46
C THR A 104 20.38 9.21 -4.20
N VAL A 105 20.14 10.26 -3.42
CA VAL A 105 18.79 10.70 -3.14
C VAL A 105 18.07 11.08 -4.43
N GLU A 106 18.79 11.71 -5.36
CA GLU A 106 18.24 12.08 -6.65
C GLU A 106 17.77 10.86 -7.43
N THR A 107 18.57 9.80 -7.43
CA THR A 107 18.22 8.59 -8.14
C THR A 107 16.99 7.92 -7.49
N ILE A 108 16.95 7.93 -6.17
CA ILE A 108 15.82 7.35 -5.46
C ILE A 108 14.54 8.13 -5.74
N ALA A 109 14.62 9.46 -5.72
CA ALA A 109 13.47 10.29 -6.03
C ALA A 109 12.91 9.94 -7.41
N GLU A 110 13.79 9.80 -8.37
CA GLU A 110 13.42 9.45 -9.72
C GLU A 110 12.78 8.07 -9.80
N LYS A 111 13.37 7.13 -9.11
CA LYS A 111 12.86 5.76 -9.14
C LYS A 111 11.47 5.61 -8.52
N VAL A 112 11.13 6.47 -7.59
CA VAL A 112 9.80 6.42 -6.98
C VAL A 112 8.84 7.41 -7.59
N GLY A 113 9.21 8.04 -8.71
CA GLY A 113 8.27 8.83 -9.50
C GLY A 113 8.30 10.33 -9.29
N TYR A 114 9.33 10.86 -8.67
CA TYR A 114 9.46 12.30 -8.47
C TYR A 114 10.58 12.86 -9.33
N GLN A 115 10.26 13.82 -10.16
CA GLN A 115 11.26 14.43 -11.02
C GLN A 115 12.05 15.53 -10.30
N ASN A 116 11.43 16.11 -9.28
CA ASN A 116 12.06 17.19 -8.51
C ASN A 116 12.52 16.66 -7.16
N VAL A 117 13.82 16.61 -6.93
CA VAL A 117 14.37 16.06 -5.71
C VAL A 117 14.04 16.92 -4.49
N GLU A 118 13.91 18.22 -4.69
CA GLU A 118 13.56 19.10 -3.57
C GLU A 118 12.14 18.85 -3.10
N HIS A 119 11.23 18.64 -4.05
CA HIS A 119 9.85 18.33 -3.72
C HIS A 119 9.79 16.98 -2.98
N PHE A 120 10.52 16.00 -3.48
CA PHE A 120 10.61 14.70 -2.85
C PHE A 120 11.14 14.82 -1.42
N THR A 121 12.21 15.60 -1.24
CA THR A 121 12.82 15.78 0.07
C THR A 121 11.85 16.38 1.07
N ARG A 122 11.08 17.38 0.63
CA ARG A 122 10.09 17.99 1.50
C ARG A 122 9.00 17.01 1.91
N LEU A 123 8.51 16.22 0.96
CA LEU A 123 7.48 15.23 1.24
C LEU A 123 8.01 14.15 2.19
N PHE A 124 9.23 13.71 1.97
CA PHE A 124 9.85 12.70 2.82
C PHE A 124 10.00 13.21 4.26
N LYS A 125 10.50 14.43 4.39
CA LYS A 125 10.67 15.03 5.71
C LYS A 125 9.33 15.21 6.41
N LYS A 126 8.30 15.62 5.66
CA LYS A 126 7.00 15.80 6.25
C LYS A 126 6.43 14.49 6.78
N LYS A 127 6.68 13.39 6.06
CA LYS A 127 6.15 12.09 6.46
C LYS A 127 6.96 11.44 7.58
N TYR A 128 8.27 11.50 7.52
CA TYR A 128 9.14 10.78 8.44
C TYR A 128 9.87 11.65 9.46
N GLY A 129 9.71 12.95 9.39
CA GLY A 129 10.34 13.84 10.35
C GLY A 129 11.79 14.16 10.09
N MET A 130 12.38 13.61 9.06
CA MET A 130 13.78 13.88 8.72
C MET A 130 13.98 13.78 7.22
N THR A 131 15.05 14.38 6.72
CA THR A 131 15.35 14.34 5.30
C THR A 131 15.84 12.95 4.92
N PRO A 132 15.79 12.61 3.62
CA PRO A 132 16.32 11.31 3.18
C PRO A 132 17.76 11.08 3.57
N VAL A 133 18.59 12.12 3.51
CA VAL A 133 19.99 12.00 3.88
C VAL A 133 20.13 11.71 5.37
N GLN A 134 19.35 12.42 6.19
CA GLN A 134 19.37 12.19 7.63
C GLN A 134 18.90 10.79 7.96
N PHE A 135 17.86 10.34 7.28
CA PHE A 135 17.34 9.01 7.50
C PHE A 135 18.38 7.94 7.20
N ARG A 136 19.08 8.10 6.08
CA ARG A 136 20.12 7.14 5.69
C ARG A 136 21.22 7.09 6.72
N ASN A 137 21.63 8.25 7.19
CA ASN A 137 22.73 8.33 8.16
C ASN A 137 22.37 7.74 9.50
N GLU A 138 21.12 7.89 9.91
CA GLU A 138 20.68 7.33 11.18
C GLU A 138 20.55 5.82 11.12
N ASP A 139 20.28 5.29 9.97
CA ASP A 139 20.11 3.86 9.81
C ASP A 139 21.45 3.12 9.81
N LYS A 140 22.53 3.85 9.73
CA LYS A 140 23.84 3.26 9.85
C LYS A 140 24.24 3.17 11.30
#